data_0c1f3c800abec090b333a905c2bfbf0e
#
_entry.id   0c1f3c800abec090b333a905c2bfbf0e
#
_cell.length_a   1.000
_cell.length_b   1.000
_cell.length_c   1.000
_cell.angle_alpha   90.00
_cell.angle_beta   90.00
_cell.angle_gamma   90.00
#
_symmetry.space_group_name_H-M   'P 1'
#
loop_
_entity.id
_entity.type
_entity.pdbx_description
1 polymer ?
#
loop_
_entity_poly.entity_id
_entity_poly.type
_entity_poly.pdbx_seq_one_letter_code
_entity_poly.pdbx_strand_id
1 'polypeptide(L)'
;MIFEKQVVNMYKGRMYARCDDTETVFYFTPEHFDGLKYEPYSFESSAGNTLKGYIYQYNNPIPNRLVVFDHGFGGGHRAYMKEIEMLCRRGYRVLSYDHTGCMESEGKTPNGLAQSLCDLNDCISAIKSDDRFKGLDISVMGHSWGAFSTLNIAALHPEISHIVAMCGFVSVEEMIKTFFSGMLKGYRKAVLELERDSNPRFSEFNAVSSLAGSTVKALLIYSEDDPMCKKVHYDTLKAGLEGKENIDLLLVSNKGHNPNYTSEAVKYLGEFGAARAKLARKKNTTKEEKAEFVASYDWDKMTVQDEAVWERIFKHLEA
;
A
#
# COMPACT_ATOMS: atom_id res chain seq x y z
N MET A 1 18.26 -0.42 26.89
CA MET A 1 17.33 -1.19 27.79
C MET A 1 17.68 -2.67 27.77
N ILE A 2 17.28 -3.42 28.82
CA ILE A 2 17.38 -4.88 28.80
C ILE A 2 16.58 -5.38 27.59
N PHE A 3 17.12 -6.30 26.78
CA PHE A 3 16.54 -6.86 25.55
C PHE A 3 16.32 -5.88 24.38
N GLU A 4 16.86 -4.68 24.40
CA GLU A 4 16.69 -3.72 23.30
C GLU A 4 17.17 -4.28 21.95
N LYS A 5 18.37 -4.87 21.93
CA LYS A 5 18.92 -5.51 20.74
C LYS A 5 18.03 -6.63 20.20
N GLN A 6 17.44 -7.45 21.07
CA GLN A 6 16.52 -8.51 20.70
C GLN A 6 15.23 -7.96 20.09
N VAL A 7 14.66 -6.91 20.68
CA VAL A 7 13.44 -6.25 20.18
C VAL A 7 13.69 -5.60 18.83
N VAL A 8 14.80 -4.87 18.68
CA VAL A 8 15.19 -4.28 17.39
C VAL A 8 15.44 -5.36 16.34
N ASN A 9 16.11 -6.47 16.69
CA ASN A 9 16.32 -7.59 15.77
C ASN A 9 15.00 -8.27 15.36
N MET A 10 14.05 -8.42 16.29
CA MET A 10 12.72 -8.94 15.98
C MET A 10 11.97 -8.02 15.01
N TYR A 11 12.03 -6.71 15.22
CA TYR A 11 11.46 -5.72 14.31
C TYR A 11 12.12 -5.80 12.93
N LYS A 12 13.46 -5.84 12.87
CA LYS A 12 14.21 -6.02 11.62
C LYS A 12 13.80 -7.31 10.90
N GLY A 13 13.73 -8.42 11.60
CA GLY A 13 13.32 -9.71 11.02
C GLY A 13 11.94 -9.69 10.39
N ARG A 14 11.08 -8.76 10.79
CA ARG A 14 9.73 -8.62 10.26
C ARG A 14 9.62 -7.53 9.18
N MET A 15 10.21 -6.36 9.41
CA MET A 15 10.02 -5.16 8.57
C MET A 15 11.15 -4.95 7.55
N TYR A 16 12.26 -5.69 7.70
CA TYR A 16 13.41 -5.60 6.80
C TYR A 16 13.71 -6.94 6.09
N ALA A 17 12.86 -7.94 6.26
CA ALA A 17 12.94 -9.16 5.47
C ALA A 17 12.35 -8.90 4.09
N ARG A 18 13.00 -9.43 3.05
CA ARG A 18 12.50 -9.34 1.68
C ARG A 18 11.09 -9.94 1.57
N CYS A 19 10.23 -9.28 0.80
CA CYS A 19 8.82 -9.65 0.65
C CYS A 19 8.62 -10.50 -0.61
N ASP A 20 8.83 -11.82 -0.51
CA ASP A 20 8.82 -12.74 -1.65
C ASP A 20 7.88 -13.95 -1.45
N ASP A 21 6.90 -13.88 -0.55
CA ASP A 21 6.02 -15.03 -0.32
C ASP A 21 5.10 -15.30 -1.50
N THR A 22 5.44 -16.32 -2.27
CA THR A 22 4.66 -16.86 -3.38
C THR A 22 4.19 -18.30 -3.13
N GLU A 23 4.51 -18.86 -1.95
CA GLU A 23 4.23 -20.27 -1.66
C GLU A 23 2.95 -20.48 -0.83
N THR A 24 2.54 -19.47 -0.05
CA THR A 24 1.37 -19.59 0.87
C THR A 24 0.25 -18.62 0.55
N VAL A 25 0.33 -17.92 -0.59
CA VAL A 25 -0.67 -16.97 -1.09
C VAL A 25 -0.84 -17.17 -2.58
N PHE A 26 -2.07 -17.07 -3.07
CA PHE A 26 -2.36 -16.96 -4.49
C PHE A 26 -2.40 -15.50 -4.90
N TYR A 27 -1.83 -15.19 -6.05
CA TYR A 27 -1.88 -13.88 -6.66
C TYR A 27 -2.62 -13.95 -7.99
N PHE A 28 -3.63 -13.13 -8.17
CA PHE A 28 -4.22 -12.93 -9.47
C PHE A 28 -3.18 -12.35 -10.44
N THR A 29 -3.26 -12.75 -11.69
CA THR A 29 -2.45 -12.24 -12.79
C THR A 29 -3.37 -11.66 -13.86
N PRO A 30 -2.88 -10.87 -14.81
CA PRO A 30 -3.72 -10.30 -15.86
C PRO A 30 -4.55 -11.33 -16.64
N GLU A 31 -4.04 -12.55 -16.77
CA GLU A 31 -4.70 -13.66 -17.48
C GLU A 31 -6.00 -14.14 -16.81
N HIS A 32 -6.22 -13.79 -15.55
CA HIS A 32 -7.47 -14.07 -14.84
C HIS A 32 -8.60 -13.07 -15.18
N PHE A 33 -8.28 -12.01 -15.95
CA PHE A 33 -9.22 -10.94 -16.31
C PHE A 33 -9.33 -10.83 -17.82
N ASP A 34 -10.43 -11.33 -18.39
CA ASP A 34 -10.60 -11.38 -19.84
C ASP A 34 -10.44 -10.00 -20.50
N GLY A 35 -9.51 -9.91 -21.46
CA GLY A 35 -9.22 -8.70 -22.21
C GLY A 35 -8.35 -7.65 -21.48
N LEU A 36 -7.93 -7.88 -20.24
CA LEU A 36 -6.97 -6.99 -19.55
C LEU A 36 -5.60 -7.08 -20.22
N LYS A 37 -5.11 -5.94 -20.70
CA LYS A 37 -3.78 -5.80 -21.29
C LYS A 37 -2.79 -5.27 -20.28
N TYR A 38 -1.53 -5.68 -20.43
CA TYR A 38 -0.44 -5.17 -19.61
C TYR A 38 0.84 -5.06 -20.42
N GLU A 39 1.69 -4.12 -20.05
CA GLU A 39 3.04 -3.96 -20.58
C GLU A 39 4.04 -3.75 -19.45
N PRO A 40 5.25 -4.35 -19.52
CA PRO A 40 6.27 -4.14 -18.51
C PRO A 40 6.69 -2.66 -18.43
N TYR A 41 6.89 -2.18 -17.21
CA TYR A 41 7.45 -0.88 -16.91
C TYR A 41 8.49 -1.03 -15.79
N SER A 42 9.68 -0.49 -16.00
CA SER A 42 10.73 -0.50 -14.98
C SER A 42 11.39 0.87 -14.92
N PHE A 43 11.84 1.23 -13.73
CA PHE A 43 12.57 2.47 -13.49
C PHE A 43 13.64 2.27 -12.42
N GLU A 44 14.65 3.14 -12.41
CA GLU A 44 15.71 3.12 -11.42
C GLU A 44 15.28 3.93 -10.19
N SER A 45 15.45 3.33 -9.00
CA SER A 45 15.31 4.05 -7.75
C SER A 45 16.54 4.92 -7.47
N SER A 46 16.38 5.93 -6.61
CA SER A 46 17.49 6.77 -6.15
C SER A 46 18.60 6.01 -5.42
N ALA A 47 18.31 4.79 -4.98
CA ALA A 47 19.29 3.86 -4.40
C ALA A 47 19.99 2.96 -5.43
N GLY A 48 19.71 3.12 -6.73
CA GLY A 48 20.30 2.33 -7.81
C GLY A 48 19.74 0.91 -7.95
N ASN A 49 18.53 0.66 -7.43
CA ASN A 49 17.81 -0.59 -7.66
C ASN A 49 16.83 -0.42 -8.82
N THR A 50 16.74 -1.42 -9.69
CA THR A 50 15.68 -1.48 -10.70
C THR A 50 14.36 -1.90 -10.04
N LEU A 51 13.36 -1.02 -10.07
CA LEU A 51 12.00 -1.33 -9.63
C LEU A 51 11.16 -1.75 -10.82
N LYS A 52 10.47 -2.88 -10.67
CA LYS A 52 9.70 -3.53 -11.74
C LYS A 52 8.21 -3.42 -11.47
N GLY A 53 7.47 -3.16 -12.53
CA GLY A 53 6.03 -3.09 -12.50
C GLY A 53 5.44 -3.22 -13.90
N TYR A 54 4.18 -2.84 -14.01
CA TYR A 54 3.44 -2.97 -15.25
C TYR A 54 2.42 -1.84 -15.39
N ILE A 55 2.10 -1.52 -16.64
CA ILE A 55 1.00 -0.64 -17.00
C ILE A 55 -0.15 -1.53 -17.46
N TYR A 56 -1.29 -1.42 -16.79
CA TYR A 56 -2.50 -2.19 -17.03
C TYR A 56 -3.58 -1.33 -17.66
N GLN A 57 -4.33 -1.87 -18.61
CA GLN A 57 -5.49 -1.18 -19.22
C GLN A 57 -6.38 -2.14 -19.99
N TYR A 58 -7.64 -1.79 -20.15
CA TYR A 58 -8.50 -2.37 -21.20
C TYR A 58 -8.36 -1.58 -22.50
N ASN A 59 -9.05 -2.07 -23.57
CA ASN A 59 -9.13 -1.32 -24.83
C ASN A 59 -9.82 0.02 -24.60
N ASN A 60 -9.30 1.07 -25.29
CA ASN A 60 -9.87 2.40 -25.26
C ASN A 60 -9.92 3.04 -23.86
N PRO A 61 -8.78 3.16 -23.15
CA PRO A 61 -8.75 3.82 -21.86
C PRO A 61 -9.15 5.30 -21.98
N ILE A 62 -9.58 5.90 -20.88
CA ILE A 62 -9.85 7.33 -20.80
C ILE A 62 -8.58 8.09 -21.22
N PRO A 63 -8.65 8.99 -22.22
CA PRO A 63 -7.49 9.75 -22.65
C PRO A 63 -6.90 10.58 -21.51
N ASN A 64 -5.58 10.67 -21.48
CA ASN A 64 -4.82 11.53 -20.56
C ASN A 64 -5.02 11.26 -19.04
N ARG A 65 -5.48 10.08 -18.66
CA ARG A 65 -5.60 9.70 -17.24
C ARG A 65 -4.69 8.52 -16.90
N LEU A 66 -3.88 8.69 -15.86
CA LEU A 66 -3.04 7.64 -15.28
C LEU A 66 -3.29 7.55 -13.78
N VAL A 67 -3.52 6.35 -13.27
CA VAL A 67 -3.51 6.07 -11.84
C VAL A 67 -2.23 5.28 -11.51
N VAL A 68 -1.42 5.77 -10.59
CA VAL A 68 -0.34 5.00 -10.00
C VAL A 68 -0.89 4.31 -8.76
N PHE A 69 -0.91 2.96 -8.77
CA PHE A 69 -1.37 2.17 -7.62
C PHE A 69 -0.17 1.70 -6.79
N ASP A 70 -0.10 2.14 -5.54
CA ASP A 70 1.00 1.92 -4.61
C ASP A 70 0.62 0.86 -3.58
N HIS A 71 1.32 -0.29 -3.60
CA HIS A 71 0.94 -1.47 -2.85
C HIS A 71 1.31 -1.40 -1.37
N GLY A 72 0.59 -2.17 -0.54
CA GLY A 72 0.88 -2.37 0.88
C GLY A 72 2.05 -3.33 1.13
N PHE A 73 2.50 -3.41 2.38
CA PHE A 73 3.62 -4.24 2.78
C PHE A 73 3.32 -5.75 2.61
N GLY A 74 4.22 -6.46 1.97
CA GLY A 74 4.27 -7.93 2.01
C GLY A 74 3.94 -8.68 0.72
N GLY A 75 3.16 -8.14 -0.21
CA GLY A 75 2.64 -8.92 -1.35
C GLY A 75 2.94 -8.39 -2.75
N GLY A 76 3.63 -7.26 -2.87
CA GLY A 76 3.85 -6.61 -4.15
C GLY A 76 2.55 -6.15 -4.83
N HIS A 77 2.66 -5.63 -6.05
CA HIS A 77 1.51 -5.12 -6.80
C HIS A 77 0.49 -6.21 -7.17
N ARG A 78 0.94 -7.46 -7.35
CA ARG A 78 0.03 -8.58 -7.70
C ARG A 78 -0.97 -8.91 -6.60
N ALA A 79 -0.69 -8.54 -5.35
CA ALA A 79 -1.67 -8.68 -4.27
C ALA A 79 -2.89 -7.76 -4.43
N TYR A 80 -2.82 -6.79 -5.34
CA TYR A 80 -3.84 -5.78 -5.61
C TYR A 80 -4.44 -5.86 -7.02
N MET A 81 -4.32 -7.02 -7.69
CA MET A 81 -4.81 -7.16 -9.06
C MET A 81 -6.32 -6.93 -9.21
N LYS A 82 -7.12 -7.20 -8.16
CA LYS A 82 -8.57 -6.90 -8.17
C LYS A 82 -8.83 -5.39 -8.16
N GLU A 83 -8.08 -4.63 -7.36
CA GLU A 83 -8.14 -3.17 -7.30
C GLU A 83 -7.66 -2.52 -8.60
N ILE A 84 -6.55 -3.01 -9.14
CA ILE A 84 -6.00 -2.58 -10.43
C ILE A 84 -7.02 -2.82 -11.54
N GLU A 85 -7.64 -3.99 -11.56
CA GLU A 85 -8.66 -4.36 -12.54
C GLU A 85 -9.91 -3.49 -12.43
N MET A 86 -10.39 -3.20 -11.20
CA MET A 86 -11.52 -2.28 -10.99
C MET A 86 -11.27 -0.90 -11.60
N LEU A 87 -10.06 -0.35 -11.42
CA LEU A 87 -9.65 0.91 -12.04
C LEU A 87 -9.60 0.80 -13.58
N CYS A 88 -9.00 -0.28 -14.09
CA CYS A 88 -8.91 -0.52 -15.53
C CYS A 88 -10.30 -0.71 -16.17
N ARG A 89 -11.22 -1.39 -15.51
CA ARG A 89 -12.62 -1.57 -15.97
C ARG A 89 -13.36 -0.24 -16.03
N ARG A 90 -13.08 0.69 -15.12
CA ARG A 90 -13.61 2.07 -15.16
C ARG A 90 -12.99 2.90 -16.29
N GLY A 91 -11.96 2.40 -16.94
CA GLY A 91 -11.31 3.01 -18.10
C GLY A 91 -9.98 3.68 -17.77
N TYR A 92 -9.46 3.56 -16.57
CA TYR A 92 -8.14 4.12 -16.24
C TYR A 92 -7.01 3.27 -16.84
N ARG A 93 -5.92 3.93 -17.20
CA ARG A 93 -4.62 3.30 -17.31
C ARG A 93 -4.02 3.25 -15.92
N VAL A 94 -3.53 2.09 -15.48
CA VAL A 94 -2.99 1.91 -14.13
C VAL A 94 -1.54 1.44 -14.21
N LEU A 95 -0.63 2.20 -13.61
CA LEU A 95 0.73 1.76 -13.36
C LEU A 95 0.83 1.26 -11.93
N SER A 96 1.38 0.06 -11.76
CA SER A 96 1.71 -0.47 -10.43
C SER A 96 3.01 -1.24 -10.51
N TYR A 97 3.81 -1.16 -9.46
CA TYR A 97 5.17 -1.71 -9.39
C TYR A 97 5.42 -2.35 -8.03
N ASP A 98 6.48 -3.12 -7.91
CA ASP A 98 6.92 -3.67 -6.64
C ASP A 98 7.93 -2.73 -5.99
N HIS A 99 7.77 -2.43 -4.71
CA HIS A 99 8.72 -1.63 -3.94
C HIS A 99 10.08 -2.31 -3.80
N THR A 100 11.09 -1.53 -3.48
CA THR A 100 12.45 -2.02 -3.15
C THR A 100 12.37 -3.21 -2.18
N GLY A 101 13.05 -4.30 -2.53
CA GLY A 101 13.07 -5.53 -1.71
C GLY A 101 11.76 -6.31 -1.68
N CYS A 102 10.87 -6.09 -2.64
CA CYS A 102 9.62 -6.82 -2.81
C CYS A 102 9.57 -7.51 -4.18
N MET A 103 9.09 -8.75 -4.20
CA MET A 103 8.72 -9.53 -5.38
C MET A 103 9.73 -9.43 -6.54
N GLU A 104 9.34 -8.81 -7.68
CA GLU A 104 10.18 -8.73 -8.89
C GLU A 104 11.22 -7.61 -8.85
N SER A 105 11.07 -6.64 -7.95
CA SER A 105 12.01 -5.52 -7.81
C SER A 105 13.29 -5.92 -7.11
N GLU A 106 14.37 -5.20 -7.43
CA GLU A 106 15.67 -5.37 -6.78
C GLU A 106 15.65 -4.83 -5.33
N GLY A 107 16.75 -5.02 -4.64
CA GLY A 107 16.93 -4.66 -3.23
C GLY A 107 16.92 -5.88 -2.32
N LYS A 108 17.80 -5.87 -1.33
CA LYS A 108 17.93 -6.99 -0.37
C LYS A 108 16.85 -6.97 0.71
N THR A 109 16.28 -5.82 0.94
CA THR A 109 15.28 -5.55 1.99
C THR A 109 14.37 -4.41 1.57
N PRO A 110 13.12 -4.33 2.09
CA PRO A 110 12.24 -3.18 1.91
C PRO A 110 12.70 -1.92 2.68
N ASN A 111 13.81 -1.96 3.37
CA ASN A 111 14.53 -0.83 3.99
C ASN A 111 13.67 0.07 4.91
N GLY A 112 12.67 -0.50 5.59
CA GLY A 112 11.84 0.18 6.58
C GLY A 112 10.57 0.83 6.04
N LEU A 113 9.83 1.45 6.96
CA LEU A 113 8.50 1.98 6.70
C LEU A 113 8.47 3.16 5.72
N ALA A 114 9.51 3.99 5.69
CA ALA A 114 9.56 5.16 4.83
C ALA A 114 9.95 4.85 3.37
N GLN A 115 10.39 3.62 3.08
CA GLN A 115 10.83 3.25 1.73
C GLN A 115 9.74 3.36 0.67
N SER A 116 8.47 3.10 1.02
CA SER A 116 7.38 3.27 0.06
C SER A 116 7.29 4.69 -0.49
N LEU A 117 7.49 5.71 0.35
CA LEU A 117 7.49 7.10 -0.10
C LEU A 117 8.71 7.42 -0.98
N CYS A 118 9.88 6.84 -0.66
CA CYS A 118 11.07 6.96 -1.50
C CYS A 118 10.80 6.39 -2.90
N ASP A 119 10.32 5.16 -2.97
CA ASP A 119 10.06 4.45 -4.23
C ASP A 119 8.94 5.13 -5.04
N LEU A 120 7.87 5.61 -4.39
CA LEU A 120 6.80 6.35 -5.08
C LEU A 120 7.30 7.69 -5.63
N ASN A 121 8.14 8.42 -4.89
CA ASN A 121 8.79 9.64 -5.37
C ASN A 121 9.64 9.36 -6.63
N ASP A 122 10.39 8.27 -6.63
CA ASP A 122 11.21 7.87 -7.76
C ASP A 122 10.34 7.43 -8.96
N CYS A 123 9.23 6.70 -8.70
CA CYS A 123 8.25 6.32 -9.71
C CYS A 123 7.64 7.55 -10.41
N ILE A 124 7.13 8.52 -9.64
CA ILE A 124 6.53 9.73 -10.21
C ILE A 124 7.58 10.55 -10.98
N SER A 125 8.82 10.61 -10.48
CA SER A 125 9.93 11.27 -11.16
C SER A 125 10.27 10.60 -12.50
N ALA A 126 10.27 9.26 -12.53
CA ALA A 126 10.48 8.48 -13.75
C ALA A 126 9.36 8.71 -14.78
N ILE A 127 8.09 8.69 -14.34
CA ILE A 127 6.91 8.98 -15.16
C ILE A 127 7.04 10.37 -15.80
N LYS A 128 7.42 11.38 -15.03
CA LYS A 128 7.58 12.77 -15.52
C LYS A 128 8.69 12.93 -16.56
N SER A 129 9.68 12.05 -16.51
CA SER A 129 10.82 12.06 -17.43
C SER A 129 10.59 11.23 -18.70
N ASP A 130 9.50 10.47 -18.77
CA ASP A 130 9.18 9.57 -19.88
C ASP A 130 8.12 10.20 -20.79
N ASP A 131 8.49 10.43 -22.06
CA ASP A 131 7.60 11.05 -23.05
C ASP A 131 6.27 10.32 -23.27
N ARG A 132 6.19 9.02 -22.94
CA ARG A 132 4.95 8.22 -23.02
C ARG A 132 3.84 8.74 -22.09
N PHE A 133 4.22 9.42 -21.02
CA PHE A 133 3.29 9.94 -20.01
C PHE A 133 3.11 11.47 -20.09
N LYS A 134 3.73 12.11 -21.06
CA LYS A 134 3.66 13.56 -21.21
C LYS A 134 2.22 14.04 -21.38
N GLY A 135 1.82 14.96 -20.52
CA GLY A 135 0.47 15.56 -20.55
C GLY A 135 -0.61 14.70 -19.94
N LEU A 136 -0.26 13.59 -19.26
CA LEU A 136 -1.22 12.83 -18.50
C LEU A 136 -1.54 13.51 -17.16
N ASP A 137 -2.78 13.44 -16.78
CA ASP A 137 -3.27 13.75 -15.44
C ASP A 137 -2.99 12.55 -14.53
N ILE A 138 -2.10 12.75 -13.55
CA ILE A 138 -1.63 11.69 -12.66
C ILE A 138 -2.42 11.73 -11.36
N SER A 139 -3.05 10.61 -11.04
CA SER A 139 -3.63 10.33 -9.73
C SER A 139 -2.86 9.21 -9.03
N VAL A 140 -2.84 9.21 -7.71
CA VAL A 140 -2.18 8.16 -6.93
C VAL A 140 -3.18 7.50 -5.99
N MET A 141 -3.20 6.18 -5.98
CA MET A 141 -4.02 5.40 -5.05
C MET A 141 -3.13 4.39 -4.32
N GLY A 142 -3.28 4.28 -3.00
CA GLY A 142 -2.48 3.33 -2.23
C GLY A 142 -3.19 2.76 -1.03
N HIS A 143 -2.70 1.60 -0.58
CA HIS A 143 -3.22 0.91 0.59
C HIS A 143 -2.12 0.68 1.62
N SER A 144 -2.44 0.89 2.94
CA SER A 144 -1.54 0.56 4.05
C SER A 144 -0.18 1.26 3.93
N TRP A 145 0.89 0.53 3.67
CA TRP A 145 2.23 1.05 3.43
C TRP A 145 2.27 1.99 2.21
N GLY A 146 1.65 1.59 1.10
CA GLY A 146 1.45 2.45 -0.07
C GLY A 146 0.52 3.64 0.19
N ALA A 147 -0.40 3.56 1.15
CA ALA A 147 -1.20 4.71 1.53
C ALA A 147 -0.40 5.73 2.37
N PHE A 148 0.62 5.33 3.12
CA PHE A 148 1.55 6.27 3.75
C PHE A 148 2.28 7.11 2.70
N SER A 149 2.81 6.50 1.65
CA SER A 149 3.42 7.21 0.53
C SER A 149 2.42 8.10 -0.19
N THR A 150 1.21 7.58 -0.50
CA THR A 150 0.12 8.34 -1.13
C THR A 150 -0.27 9.59 -0.34
N LEU A 151 -0.37 9.50 0.99
CA LEU A 151 -0.68 10.62 1.87
C LEU A 151 0.39 11.73 1.85
N ASN A 152 1.64 11.38 1.55
CA ASN A 152 2.76 12.30 1.63
C ASN A 152 3.29 12.76 0.27
N ILE A 153 2.94 12.08 -0.82
CA ILE A 153 3.52 12.32 -2.15
C ILE A 153 3.20 13.72 -2.69
N ALA A 154 2.05 14.29 -2.37
CA ALA A 154 1.65 15.62 -2.82
C ALA A 154 2.56 16.76 -2.30
N ALA A 155 3.29 16.53 -1.20
CA ALA A 155 4.30 17.47 -0.71
C ALA A 155 5.58 17.46 -1.56
N LEU A 156 5.80 16.42 -2.36
CA LEU A 156 6.94 16.26 -3.26
C LEU A 156 6.55 16.53 -4.72
N HIS A 157 5.32 16.22 -5.09
CA HIS A 157 4.77 16.30 -6.43
C HIS A 157 3.41 17.03 -6.41
N PRO A 158 3.40 18.37 -6.32
CA PRO A 158 2.17 19.16 -6.20
C PRO A 158 1.31 19.15 -7.47
N GLU A 159 1.82 18.63 -8.58
CA GLU A 159 1.10 18.42 -9.84
C GLU A 159 0.17 17.21 -9.84
N ILE A 160 0.24 16.32 -8.86
CA ILE A 160 -0.71 15.21 -8.72
C ILE A 160 -2.11 15.78 -8.47
N SER A 161 -3.08 15.34 -9.28
CA SER A 161 -4.44 15.87 -9.25
C SER A 161 -5.28 15.31 -8.12
N HIS A 162 -5.25 13.98 -7.95
CA HIS A 162 -6.05 13.26 -6.96
C HIS A 162 -5.21 12.21 -6.23
N ILE A 163 -5.52 12.02 -4.96
CA ILE A 163 -5.02 10.88 -4.19
C ILE A 163 -6.17 10.13 -3.52
N VAL A 164 -6.03 8.80 -3.46
CA VAL A 164 -6.91 7.92 -2.68
C VAL A 164 -6.05 7.10 -1.73
N ALA A 165 -6.13 7.36 -0.43
CA ALA A 165 -5.34 6.66 0.57
C ALA A 165 -6.23 5.76 1.43
N MET A 166 -5.97 4.45 1.42
CA MET A 166 -6.75 3.45 2.15
C MET A 166 -5.95 2.91 3.33
N CYS A 167 -6.42 3.13 4.56
CA CYS A 167 -5.82 2.62 5.81
C CYS A 167 -4.32 2.92 5.92
N GLY A 168 -3.89 4.14 5.55
CA GLY A 168 -2.52 4.60 5.69
C GLY A 168 -2.18 5.03 7.12
N PHE A 169 -0.90 5.03 7.46
CA PHE A 169 -0.45 5.61 8.73
C PHE A 169 0.04 7.06 8.53
N VAL A 170 -0.19 7.89 9.54
CA VAL A 170 0.09 9.35 9.47
C VAL A 170 1.57 9.65 9.36
N SER A 171 2.40 8.90 10.08
CA SER A 171 3.86 9.03 10.08
C SER A 171 4.51 7.74 10.57
N VAL A 172 5.79 7.56 10.27
CA VAL A 172 6.60 6.45 10.80
C VAL A 172 6.55 6.43 12.33
N GLU A 173 6.66 7.60 12.97
CA GLU A 173 6.61 7.72 14.42
C GLU A 173 5.28 7.23 15.00
N GLU A 174 4.13 7.64 14.44
CA GLU A 174 2.81 7.19 14.90
C GLU A 174 2.60 5.69 14.66
N MET A 175 3.12 5.13 13.57
CA MET A 175 3.05 3.69 13.32
C MET A 175 3.89 2.91 14.35
N ILE A 176 5.10 3.38 14.67
CA ILE A 176 5.92 2.79 15.73
C ILE A 176 5.26 2.90 17.11
N LYS A 177 4.58 4.02 17.41
CA LYS A 177 3.78 4.15 18.65
C LYS A 177 2.65 3.12 18.72
N THR A 178 2.06 2.81 17.57
CA THR A 178 1.00 1.79 17.47
C THR A 178 1.55 0.38 17.68
N PHE A 179 2.65 0.02 17.03
CA PHE A 179 3.30 -1.29 17.16
C PHE A 179 3.89 -1.52 18.57
N PHE A 180 4.49 -0.50 19.13
CA PHE A 180 5.17 -0.55 20.41
C PHE A 180 4.33 0.14 21.50
N SER A 181 3.16 -0.42 21.81
CA SER A 181 2.28 0.04 22.89
C SER A 181 2.51 -0.73 24.21
N GLY A 182 1.92 -0.28 25.30
CA GLY A 182 2.01 -0.95 26.61
C GLY A 182 3.45 -1.10 27.09
N MET A 183 3.86 -2.31 27.46
CA MET A 183 5.20 -2.61 28.00
C MET A 183 6.33 -2.41 26.97
N LEU A 184 6.01 -2.43 25.66
CA LEU A 184 7.01 -2.27 24.61
C LEU A 184 7.36 -0.79 24.33
N LYS A 185 6.63 0.17 24.90
CA LYS A 185 6.81 1.61 24.62
C LYS A 185 8.25 2.12 24.83
N GLY A 186 9.00 1.50 25.74
CA GLY A 186 10.38 1.87 26.03
C GLY A 186 11.35 1.59 24.89
N TYR A 187 11.00 0.75 23.93
CA TYR A 187 11.85 0.42 22.78
C TYR A 187 11.60 1.32 21.56
N ARG A 188 10.60 2.21 21.59
CA ARG A 188 10.22 3.10 20.48
C ARG A 188 11.40 3.90 19.97
N LYS A 189 12.20 4.47 20.86
CA LYS A 189 13.36 5.31 20.50
C LYS A 189 14.34 4.54 19.61
N ALA A 190 14.75 3.35 20.03
CA ALA A 190 15.72 2.54 19.28
C ALA A 190 15.19 2.10 17.89
N VAL A 191 13.89 1.82 17.80
CA VAL A 191 13.25 1.46 16.52
C VAL A 191 13.09 2.69 15.61
N LEU A 192 12.76 3.85 16.17
CA LEU A 192 12.69 5.10 15.40
C LEU A 192 14.06 5.54 14.88
N GLU A 193 15.11 5.39 15.68
CA GLU A 193 16.48 5.63 15.23
C GLU A 193 16.85 4.73 14.05
N LEU A 194 16.49 3.44 14.11
CA LEU A 194 16.68 2.52 12.98
C LEU A 194 15.95 2.97 11.72
N GLU A 195 14.69 3.40 11.83
CA GLU A 195 13.91 3.88 10.67
C GLU A 195 14.51 5.17 10.08
N ARG A 196 14.95 6.09 10.95
CA ARG A 196 15.62 7.33 10.55
C ARG A 196 16.96 7.08 9.87
N ASP A 197 17.76 6.16 10.41
CA ASP A 197 19.05 5.79 9.81
C ASP A 197 18.87 5.15 8.43
N SER A 198 17.78 4.38 8.23
CA SER A 198 17.48 3.73 6.97
C SER A 198 17.02 4.70 5.88
N ASN A 199 16.16 5.68 6.24
CA ASN A 199 15.60 6.67 5.33
C ASN A 199 15.53 8.06 5.99
N PRO A 200 16.67 8.77 6.18
CA PRO A 200 16.72 9.99 6.98
C PRO A 200 15.75 11.10 6.52
N ARG A 201 15.60 11.24 5.20
CA ARG A 201 14.71 12.26 4.62
C ARG A 201 13.24 11.87 4.73
N PHE A 202 12.90 10.62 4.35
CA PHE A 202 11.51 10.21 4.16
C PHE A 202 10.83 9.73 5.44
N SER A 203 11.60 9.33 6.46
CA SER A 203 11.06 8.94 7.78
C SER A 203 10.46 10.10 8.60
N GLU A 204 10.79 11.33 8.26
CA GLU A 204 10.28 12.53 8.94
C GLU A 204 8.95 13.07 8.34
N PHE A 205 8.47 12.47 7.24
CA PHE A 205 7.22 12.90 6.63
C PHE A 205 6.01 12.59 7.52
N ASN A 206 5.08 13.56 7.53
CA ASN A 206 3.84 13.48 8.28
C ASN A 206 2.67 13.90 7.40
N ALA A 207 1.69 13.02 7.26
CA ALA A 207 0.55 13.20 6.36
C ALA A 207 -0.26 14.47 6.64
N VAL A 208 -0.41 14.87 7.92
CA VAL A 208 -1.12 16.11 8.27
C VAL A 208 -0.37 17.31 7.66
N SER A 209 0.93 17.41 7.88
CA SER A 209 1.74 18.51 7.33
C SER A 209 1.77 18.49 5.81
N SER A 210 1.92 17.31 5.19
CA SER A 210 1.97 17.14 3.75
C SER A 210 0.66 17.58 3.08
N LEU A 211 -0.48 17.21 3.64
CA LEU A 211 -1.80 17.53 3.09
C LEU A 211 -2.27 18.94 3.44
N ALA A 212 -1.93 19.44 4.64
CA ALA A 212 -2.29 20.80 5.03
C ALA A 212 -1.70 21.87 4.09
N GLY A 213 -0.50 21.61 3.57
CA GLY A 213 0.18 22.48 2.60
C GLY A 213 -0.18 22.23 1.13
N SER A 214 -1.03 21.25 0.83
CA SER A 214 -1.34 20.81 -0.54
C SER A 214 -2.71 21.26 -1.01
N THR A 215 -2.86 21.42 -2.32
CA THR A 215 -4.14 21.63 -3.03
C THR A 215 -4.67 20.36 -3.70
N VAL A 216 -3.98 19.23 -3.55
CA VAL A 216 -4.40 17.95 -4.10
C VAL A 216 -5.79 17.57 -3.60
N LYS A 217 -6.65 17.05 -4.46
CA LYS A 217 -7.91 16.46 -4.03
C LYS A 217 -7.62 15.11 -3.38
N ALA A 218 -8.04 14.91 -2.14
CA ALA A 218 -7.72 13.71 -1.37
C ALA A 218 -8.97 13.02 -0.84
N LEU A 219 -9.09 11.72 -1.10
CA LEU A 219 -10.05 10.83 -0.44
C LEU A 219 -9.30 9.88 0.49
N LEU A 220 -9.56 9.99 1.79
CA LEU A 220 -8.90 9.23 2.84
C LEU A 220 -9.88 8.23 3.44
N ILE A 221 -9.67 6.93 3.20
CA ILE A 221 -10.61 5.86 3.58
C ILE A 221 -10.00 5.02 4.69
N TYR A 222 -10.73 4.91 5.80
CA TYR A 222 -10.31 4.14 6.98
C TYR A 222 -11.42 3.22 7.47
N SER A 223 -11.05 2.21 8.25
CA SER A 223 -12.00 1.34 8.94
C SER A 223 -11.90 1.51 10.46
N GLU A 224 -13.05 1.53 11.14
CA GLU A 224 -13.11 1.69 12.61
C GLU A 224 -12.42 0.56 13.35
N ASP A 225 -12.44 -0.63 12.78
CA ASP A 225 -11.97 -1.89 13.34
C ASP A 225 -10.62 -2.36 12.77
N ASP A 226 -9.87 -1.46 12.10
CA ASP A 226 -8.55 -1.78 11.55
C ASP A 226 -7.54 -2.13 12.68
N PRO A 227 -7.01 -3.36 12.72
CA PRO A 227 -6.06 -3.77 13.76
C PRO A 227 -4.64 -3.26 13.51
N MET A 228 -4.31 -2.84 12.27
CA MET A 228 -2.99 -2.41 11.84
C MET A 228 -2.84 -0.89 11.90
N CYS A 229 -3.55 -0.18 11.04
CA CYS A 229 -3.63 1.27 11.03
C CYS A 229 -4.84 1.73 11.84
N LYS A 230 -4.70 1.61 13.18
CA LYS A 230 -5.78 1.87 14.12
C LYS A 230 -6.45 3.23 13.90
N LYS A 231 -7.68 3.35 14.36
CA LYS A 231 -8.51 4.57 14.26
C LYS A 231 -7.80 5.86 14.69
N VAL A 232 -6.76 5.80 15.51
CA VAL A 232 -5.95 6.96 15.90
C VAL A 232 -5.35 7.69 14.69
N HIS A 233 -5.00 6.98 13.62
CA HIS A 233 -4.50 7.60 12.38
C HIS A 233 -5.60 8.43 11.69
N TYR A 234 -6.82 7.89 11.59
CA TYR A 234 -7.98 8.62 11.10
C TYR A 234 -8.29 9.85 11.96
N ASP A 235 -8.35 9.69 13.29
CA ASP A 235 -8.67 10.78 14.21
C ASP A 235 -7.63 11.90 14.14
N THR A 236 -6.34 11.56 13.98
CA THR A 236 -5.27 12.53 13.81
C THR A 236 -5.39 13.31 12.50
N LEU A 237 -5.71 12.64 11.38
CA LEU A 237 -5.94 13.31 10.10
C LEU A 237 -7.18 14.19 10.16
N LYS A 238 -8.29 13.69 10.72
CA LYS A 238 -9.54 14.46 10.86
C LYS A 238 -9.33 15.74 11.65
N ALA A 239 -8.64 15.67 12.78
CA ALA A 239 -8.36 16.85 13.61
C ALA A 239 -7.36 17.82 12.94
N GLY A 240 -6.30 17.27 12.31
CA GLY A 240 -5.25 18.10 11.71
C GLY A 240 -5.61 18.73 10.37
N LEU A 241 -6.66 18.25 9.70
CA LEU A 241 -7.11 18.70 8.38
C LEU A 241 -8.51 19.33 8.41
N GLU A 242 -9.00 19.68 9.61
CA GLU A 242 -10.29 20.34 9.77
C GLU A 242 -10.36 21.62 8.92
N GLY A 243 -11.48 21.81 8.21
CA GLY A 243 -11.70 22.97 7.34
C GLY A 243 -11.01 22.91 5.96
N LYS A 244 -10.32 21.82 5.60
CA LYS A 244 -9.75 21.62 4.27
C LYS A 244 -10.80 21.06 3.30
N GLU A 245 -11.30 21.90 2.39
CA GLU A 245 -12.37 21.53 1.43
C GLU A 245 -11.92 20.56 0.35
N ASN A 246 -10.63 20.47 0.09
CA ASN A 246 -10.04 19.54 -0.89
C ASN A 246 -9.79 18.14 -0.32
N ILE A 247 -10.14 17.88 0.94
CA ILE A 247 -9.88 16.59 1.61
C ILE A 247 -11.22 16.01 2.11
N ASP A 248 -11.53 14.82 1.62
CA ASP A 248 -12.70 14.03 2.02
C ASP A 248 -12.24 12.83 2.87
N LEU A 249 -12.87 12.61 4.03
CA LEU A 249 -12.58 11.50 4.93
C LEU A 249 -13.78 10.57 4.99
N LEU A 250 -13.54 9.31 4.69
CA LEU A 250 -14.53 8.24 4.78
C LEU A 250 -14.10 7.23 5.86
N LEU A 251 -14.97 7.03 6.85
CA LEU A 251 -14.79 6.00 7.87
C LEU A 251 -15.84 4.92 7.66
N VAL A 252 -15.41 3.68 7.39
CA VAL A 252 -16.28 2.51 7.22
C VAL A 252 -16.19 1.60 8.44
N SER A 253 -17.13 0.66 8.58
CA SER A 253 -17.18 -0.28 9.72
C SER A 253 -17.14 -1.72 9.22
N ASN A 254 -16.61 -2.63 10.04
CA ASN A 254 -16.50 -4.06 9.77
C ASN A 254 -15.70 -4.41 8.50
N LYS A 255 -14.67 -3.63 8.22
CA LYS A 255 -13.80 -3.80 7.05
C LYS A 255 -12.35 -4.15 7.42
N GLY A 256 -12.02 -4.18 8.72
CA GLY A 256 -10.66 -4.45 9.20
C GLY A 256 -9.64 -3.57 8.48
N HIS A 257 -8.58 -4.18 7.96
CA HIS A 257 -7.51 -3.45 7.25
C HIS A 257 -7.78 -3.24 5.75
N ASN A 258 -8.90 -3.76 5.20
CA ASN A 258 -9.23 -3.68 3.77
C ASN A 258 -10.56 -2.94 3.56
N PRO A 259 -10.58 -1.59 3.62
CA PRO A 259 -11.81 -0.80 3.64
C PRO A 259 -12.61 -0.89 2.33
N ASN A 260 -11.97 -1.29 1.24
CA ASN A 260 -12.56 -1.49 -0.09
C ASN A 260 -13.15 -2.88 -0.32
N TYR A 261 -12.99 -3.82 0.63
CA TYR A 261 -13.58 -5.16 0.54
C TYR A 261 -14.95 -5.23 1.20
N THR A 262 -15.78 -6.21 0.82
CA THR A 262 -17.00 -6.51 1.57
C THR A 262 -16.67 -7.04 2.96
N SER A 263 -17.58 -6.90 3.92
CA SER A 263 -17.36 -7.40 5.29
C SER A 263 -17.22 -8.92 5.33
N GLU A 264 -17.90 -9.64 4.43
CA GLU A 264 -17.79 -11.08 4.27
C GLU A 264 -16.41 -11.49 3.75
N ALA A 265 -15.86 -10.75 2.77
CA ALA A 265 -14.51 -10.98 2.26
C ALA A 265 -13.46 -10.74 3.36
N VAL A 266 -13.59 -9.66 4.12
CA VAL A 266 -12.68 -9.36 5.25
C VAL A 266 -12.75 -10.44 6.33
N LYS A 267 -13.93 -10.94 6.67
CA LYS A 267 -14.06 -12.06 7.60
C LYS A 267 -13.35 -13.30 7.09
N TYR A 268 -13.57 -13.66 5.83
CA TYR A 268 -12.94 -14.83 5.21
C TYR A 268 -11.41 -14.68 5.09
N LEU A 269 -10.92 -13.48 4.77
CA LEU A 269 -9.50 -13.14 4.81
C LEU A 269 -8.90 -13.29 6.22
N GLY A 270 -9.65 -12.95 7.27
CA GLY A 270 -9.25 -13.16 8.66
C GLY A 270 -9.12 -14.65 9.02
N GLU A 271 -10.04 -15.51 8.55
CA GLU A 271 -9.98 -16.96 8.71
C GLU A 271 -8.74 -17.54 8.00
N PHE A 272 -8.49 -17.14 6.77
CA PHE A 272 -7.26 -17.47 6.03
C PHE A 272 -6.01 -17.04 6.78
N GLY A 273 -5.94 -15.79 7.24
CA GLY A 273 -4.79 -15.25 7.98
C GLY A 273 -4.47 -16.07 9.26
N ALA A 274 -5.50 -16.46 10.00
CA ALA A 274 -5.35 -17.30 11.18
C ALA A 274 -4.83 -18.70 10.82
N ALA A 275 -5.34 -19.30 9.74
CA ALA A 275 -4.90 -20.62 9.27
C ALA A 275 -3.46 -20.57 8.73
N ARG A 276 -3.10 -19.52 7.95
CA ARG A 276 -1.75 -19.30 7.46
C ARG A 276 -0.74 -19.14 8.60
N ALA A 277 -1.11 -18.42 9.66
CA ALA A 277 -0.27 -18.29 10.85
C ALA A 277 -0.04 -19.64 11.57
N LYS A 278 -1.01 -20.55 11.54
CA LYS A 278 -0.83 -21.93 12.05
C LYS A 278 0.11 -22.74 11.15
N LEU A 279 -0.06 -22.63 9.82
CA LEU A 279 0.81 -23.30 8.86
C LEU A 279 2.27 -22.86 9.03
N ALA A 280 2.52 -21.55 9.19
CA ALA A 280 3.86 -20.97 9.39
C ALA A 280 4.56 -21.45 10.68
N ARG A 281 3.80 -21.91 11.69
CA ARG A 281 4.34 -22.49 12.94
C ARG A 281 4.66 -23.98 12.81
N LYS A 282 4.14 -24.66 11.79
CA LYS A 282 4.38 -26.08 11.54
C LYS A 282 5.83 -26.26 11.03
N LYS A 283 6.61 -27.09 11.72
CA LYS A 283 7.96 -27.43 11.26
C LYS A 283 7.88 -28.36 10.04
N ASN A 284 8.76 -28.15 9.07
CA ASN A 284 8.92 -29.01 7.88
C ASN A 284 7.65 -29.11 7.00
N THR A 285 6.90 -28.02 6.83
CA THR A 285 5.80 -27.97 5.86
C THR A 285 6.36 -28.14 4.44
N THR A 286 5.85 -29.12 3.70
CA THR A 286 6.32 -29.40 2.33
C THR A 286 5.72 -28.40 1.33
N LYS A 287 6.25 -28.38 0.09
CA LYS A 287 5.70 -27.57 -0.99
C LYS A 287 4.28 -28.01 -1.38
N GLU A 288 4.05 -29.32 -1.37
CA GLU A 288 2.76 -29.94 -1.65
C GLU A 288 1.71 -29.49 -0.61
N GLU A 289 2.05 -29.57 0.69
CA GLU A 289 1.17 -29.09 1.76
C GLU A 289 0.84 -27.60 1.66
N LYS A 290 1.79 -26.76 1.22
CA LYS A 290 1.55 -25.34 0.97
C LYS A 290 0.64 -25.14 -0.25
N ALA A 291 0.84 -25.89 -1.32
CA ALA A 291 0.02 -25.82 -2.52
C ALA A 291 -1.43 -26.27 -2.23
N GLU A 292 -1.62 -27.36 -1.48
CA GLU A 292 -2.94 -27.82 -1.01
C GLU A 292 -3.62 -26.76 -0.13
N PHE A 293 -2.85 -26.14 0.77
CA PHE A 293 -3.36 -25.04 1.61
C PHE A 293 -3.87 -23.88 0.75
N VAL A 294 -3.10 -23.42 -0.23
CA VAL A 294 -3.50 -22.35 -1.15
C VAL A 294 -4.75 -22.74 -1.95
N ALA A 295 -4.79 -23.97 -2.48
CA ALA A 295 -5.92 -24.48 -3.27
C ALA A 295 -7.20 -24.69 -2.45
N SER A 296 -7.10 -24.77 -1.12
CA SER A 296 -8.27 -24.95 -0.24
C SER A 296 -9.11 -23.68 -0.01
N TYR A 297 -8.63 -22.52 -0.50
CA TYR A 297 -9.30 -21.23 -0.31
C TYR A 297 -9.92 -20.70 -1.61
N ASP A 298 -11.06 -20.05 -1.47
CA ASP A 298 -11.72 -19.31 -2.54
C ASP A 298 -11.17 -17.86 -2.57
N TRP A 299 -10.26 -17.61 -3.50
CA TRP A 299 -9.56 -16.32 -3.61
C TRP A 299 -10.45 -15.22 -4.20
N ASP A 300 -11.44 -15.57 -5.03
CA ASP A 300 -12.44 -14.61 -5.51
C ASP A 300 -13.31 -14.13 -4.34
N LYS A 301 -13.82 -15.04 -3.52
CA LYS A 301 -14.58 -14.71 -2.31
C LYS A 301 -13.76 -13.86 -1.33
N MET A 302 -12.47 -14.15 -1.20
CA MET A 302 -11.57 -13.45 -0.26
C MET A 302 -11.32 -11.98 -0.65
N THR A 303 -11.48 -11.65 -1.93
CA THR A 303 -11.14 -10.34 -2.50
C THR A 303 -12.33 -9.62 -3.13
N VAL A 304 -13.56 -9.98 -2.73
CA VAL A 304 -14.78 -9.30 -3.21
C VAL A 304 -14.76 -7.84 -2.80
N GLN A 305 -14.82 -6.98 -3.81
CA GLN A 305 -14.78 -5.53 -3.64
C GLN A 305 -16.14 -4.98 -3.21
N ASP A 306 -16.14 -3.92 -2.39
CA ASP A 306 -17.34 -3.21 -1.95
C ASP A 306 -17.71 -2.12 -2.96
N GLU A 307 -18.81 -2.33 -3.69
CA GLU A 307 -19.25 -1.41 -4.75
C GLU A 307 -19.50 0.02 -4.23
N ALA A 308 -20.04 0.17 -3.02
CA ALA A 308 -20.34 1.50 -2.48
C ALA A 308 -19.05 2.29 -2.19
N VAL A 309 -18.01 1.64 -1.70
CA VAL A 309 -16.69 2.26 -1.49
C VAL A 309 -16.05 2.61 -2.84
N TRP A 310 -16.15 1.72 -3.83
CA TRP A 310 -15.60 1.98 -5.17
C TRP A 310 -16.32 3.11 -5.90
N GLU A 311 -17.63 3.23 -5.77
CA GLU A 311 -18.37 4.39 -6.32
C GLU A 311 -17.90 5.73 -5.70
N ARG A 312 -17.56 5.75 -4.41
CA ARG A 312 -16.95 6.93 -3.78
C ARG A 312 -15.56 7.22 -4.35
N ILE A 313 -14.73 6.17 -4.58
CA ILE A 313 -13.40 6.30 -5.20
C ILE A 313 -13.55 6.87 -6.62
N PHE A 314 -14.41 6.29 -7.44
CA PHE A 314 -14.61 6.75 -8.81
C PHE A 314 -15.12 8.19 -8.88
N LYS A 315 -16.14 8.52 -8.07
CA LYS A 315 -16.65 9.89 -7.99
C LYS A 315 -15.54 10.88 -7.62
N HIS A 316 -14.63 10.50 -6.75
CA HIS A 316 -13.50 11.34 -6.35
C HIS A 316 -12.50 11.51 -7.49
N LEU A 317 -12.11 10.42 -8.16
CA LEU A 317 -11.15 10.45 -9.27
C LEU A 317 -11.68 11.17 -10.52
N GLU A 318 -13.00 11.28 -10.67
CA GLU A 318 -13.68 11.94 -11.80
C GLU A 318 -14.00 13.43 -11.54
N ALA A 319 -13.83 13.90 -10.31
CA ALA A 319 -14.10 15.27 -9.90
C ALA A 319 -12.97 16.21 -10.31
#